data_32c50c1915e92a1f37e709d513029808
#
_entry.id   32c50c1915e92a1f37e709d513029808
#
_cell.length_a   1.000
_cell.length_b   1.000
_cell.length_c   1.000
_cell.angle_alpha   90.00
_cell.angle_beta   90.00
_cell.angle_gamma   90.00
#
_symmetry.space_group_name_H-M   'P 1'
#
loop_
_entity.id
_entity.type
_entity.pdbx_description
1 polymer ?
#
loop_
_entity_poly.entity_id
_entity_poly.type
_entity_poly.pdbx_seq_one_letter_code
_entity_poly.pdbx_strand_id
1 'polypeptide(L)'
;MRFQKNERSECCETALAQANIDQPVQSNAEAELKYYLTNLPLAPTLGWRIFCRKAPCPMKILVVEDQKRLGQFLKKGLSEHSYTVTWVQSCSEARDALCETRYDCILIDLGLPDGDGLDLLREWRRSGFNEPVLILSARDAVQDRIRGLDLGADDYLPKPFSLEELLARIRSLLRRQATTKETVLEHRGIRVDLLARTVTHHGAPVEMTSREFALLEVFLHNAGRVLPRTLICEKIWESHYDVDTNLLDVYMSKLRMKLESDPAKPIFKTLRGVGYQMI
;
A
#
# COMPACT_ATOMS: atom_id res chain seq x y z
N MET A 1 -19.80 -18.72 34.37
CA MET A 1 -18.81 -18.37 33.37
C MET A 1 -19.47 -18.46 31.99
N ARG A 2 -19.85 -17.34 31.40
CA ARG A 2 -20.45 -17.28 30.06
C ARG A 2 -19.41 -16.71 29.11
N PHE A 3 -19.09 -17.48 28.07
CA PHE A 3 -18.21 -17.05 26.97
C PHE A 3 -18.91 -15.96 26.13
N GLN A 4 -18.27 -14.81 26.00
CA GLN A 4 -18.66 -13.79 25.03
C GLN A 4 -18.32 -14.28 23.61
N LYS A 5 -19.35 -14.37 22.78
CA LYS A 5 -19.27 -14.63 21.34
C LYS A 5 -18.82 -13.38 20.60
N ASN A 6 -17.92 -13.58 19.72
CA ASN A 6 -17.11 -12.64 18.96
C ASN A 6 -17.97 -11.85 17.91
N GLU A 7 -18.05 -10.54 18.06
CA GLU A 7 -18.79 -9.59 17.21
C GLU A 7 -18.19 -9.36 15.80
N ARG A 8 -17.39 -10.29 15.27
CA ARG A 8 -16.74 -10.12 13.97
C ARG A 8 -17.46 -10.76 12.78
N SER A 9 -18.60 -11.41 12.99
CA SER A 9 -19.37 -12.03 11.90
C SER A 9 -20.49 -11.15 11.34
N GLU A 10 -20.89 -10.09 12.02
CA GLU A 10 -22.05 -9.28 11.61
C GLU A 10 -21.74 -8.19 10.57
N CYS A 11 -20.48 -7.85 10.35
CA CYS A 11 -20.09 -6.82 9.35
C CYS A 11 -20.18 -7.27 7.89
N CYS A 12 -20.29 -8.57 7.62
CA CYS A 12 -20.41 -9.07 6.24
C CYS A 12 -21.84 -9.25 5.75
N GLU A 13 -22.82 -9.40 6.66
CA GLU A 13 -24.21 -9.62 6.26
C GLU A 13 -25.00 -8.32 6.04
N THR A 14 -24.59 -7.22 6.66
CA THR A 14 -25.25 -5.91 6.50
C THR A 14 -24.92 -5.19 5.20
N ALA A 15 -23.83 -5.55 4.53
CA ALA A 15 -23.43 -4.95 3.24
C ALA A 15 -24.23 -5.48 2.04
N LEU A 16 -24.96 -6.58 2.20
CA LEU A 16 -25.77 -7.19 1.12
C LEU A 16 -27.26 -6.78 1.14
N ALA A 17 -27.70 -6.07 2.16
CA ALA A 17 -29.14 -5.75 2.36
C ALA A 17 -29.53 -4.33 1.92
N GLN A 18 -28.64 -3.48 1.43
CA GLN A 18 -28.93 -2.10 1.04
C GLN A 18 -28.67 -1.73 -0.41
N ALA A 19 -28.51 -2.70 -1.30
CA ALA A 19 -28.52 -2.44 -2.75
C ALA A 19 -29.97 -2.50 -3.26
N ASN A 20 -30.65 -1.36 -3.23
CA ASN A 20 -31.95 -1.16 -3.85
C ASN A 20 -31.73 -1.04 -5.36
N ILE A 21 -32.00 -2.11 -6.11
CA ILE A 21 -31.81 -2.18 -7.55
C ILE A 21 -33.19 -1.98 -8.22
N ASP A 22 -33.46 -0.72 -8.55
CA ASP A 22 -34.47 -0.39 -9.55
C ASP A 22 -33.90 0.65 -10.50
N GLN A 23 -33.13 0.20 -11.47
CA GLN A 23 -32.99 0.78 -12.82
C GLN A 23 -32.22 -0.15 -13.76
N PRO A 24 -32.62 -0.32 -15.03
CA PRO A 24 -31.96 -1.24 -15.94
C PRO A 24 -30.72 -0.56 -16.55
N VAL A 25 -29.54 -0.92 -16.08
CA VAL A 25 -28.29 -0.62 -16.76
C VAL A 25 -27.84 -1.87 -17.52
N GLN A 26 -28.04 -1.87 -18.83
CA GLN A 26 -27.42 -2.81 -19.73
C GLN A 26 -25.92 -2.61 -19.67
N SER A 27 -25.18 -3.53 -19.08
CA SER A 27 -23.73 -3.62 -19.24
C SER A 27 -23.22 -5.05 -18.99
N ASN A 28 -22.19 -5.42 -19.73
CA ASN A 28 -21.49 -6.69 -19.77
C ASN A 28 -21.08 -7.31 -18.42
N ALA A 29 -21.26 -6.61 -17.30
CA ALA A 29 -20.87 -7.04 -15.97
C ALA A 29 -21.60 -8.30 -15.46
N GLU A 30 -22.89 -8.48 -15.83
CA GLU A 30 -23.61 -9.68 -15.42
C GLU A 30 -23.21 -10.95 -16.18
N ALA A 31 -22.78 -10.80 -17.42
CA ALA A 31 -22.25 -11.90 -18.21
C ALA A 31 -20.87 -12.33 -17.68
N GLU A 32 -20.05 -11.39 -17.24
CA GLU A 32 -18.77 -11.67 -16.60
C GLU A 32 -18.93 -12.34 -15.24
N LEU A 33 -19.85 -11.87 -14.40
CA LEU A 33 -20.12 -12.50 -13.10
C LEU A 33 -20.63 -13.95 -13.25
N LYS A 34 -21.48 -14.20 -14.23
CA LYS A 34 -21.97 -15.56 -14.55
C LYS A 34 -20.85 -16.47 -15.04
N TYR A 35 -19.93 -15.96 -15.86
CA TYR A 35 -18.76 -16.72 -16.33
C TYR A 35 -17.85 -17.13 -15.16
N TYR A 36 -17.67 -16.27 -14.15
CA TYR A 36 -16.89 -16.58 -12.95
C TYR A 36 -17.56 -17.60 -12.04
N LEU A 37 -18.89 -17.61 -11.96
CA LEU A 37 -19.64 -18.53 -11.10
C LEU A 37 -19.81 -19.94 -11.72
N THR A 38 -19.77 -20.08 -13.04
CA THR A 38 -19.98 -21.35 -13.74
C THR A 38 -18.72 -22.13 -14.08
N ASN A 39 -17.54 -21.52 -14.04
CA ASN A 39 -16.27 -22.15 -14.40
C ASN A 39 -15.34 -22.43 -13.21
N LEU A 40 -15.87 -22.51 -11.99
CA LEU A 40 -15.12 -23.03 -10.84
C LEU A 40 -15.07 -24.56 -10.92
N PRO A 41 -13.89 -25.20 -11.02
CA PRO A 41 -13.80 -26.65 -10.95
C PRO A 41 -14.26 -27.11 -9.55
N LEU A 42 -15.22 -28.02 -9.53
CA LEU A 42 -15.64 -28.75 -8.34
C LEU A 42 -14.44 -29.54 -7.80
N ALA A 43 -13.79 -29.04 -6.77
CA ALA A 43 -12.76 -29.75 -6.04
C ALA A 43 -13.34 -30.31 -4.73
N PRO A 44 -12.96 -31.54 -4.34
CA PRO A 44 -13.57 -32.27 -3.26
C PRO A 44 -13.26 -31.67 -1.87
N THR A 45 -14.24 -31.82 -1.02
CA THR A 45 -14.30 -31.45 0.40
C THR A 45 -13.05 -31.76 1.21
N LEU A 46 -12.16 -30.79 1.35
CA LEU A 46 -11.14 -30.74 2.40
C LEU A 46 -10.86 -29.27 2.73
N GLY A 47 -11.38 -28.84 3.86
CA GLY A 47 -10.91 -27.70 4.64
C GLY A 47 -10.69 -26.36 3.90
N TRP A 48 -11.73 -25.66 3.53
CA TRP A 48 -11.65 -24.26 3.07
C TRP A 48 -11.20 -23.33 4.22
N ARG A 49 -9.94 -23.41 4.59
CA ARG A 49 -9.27 -22.22 5.11
C ARG A 49 -8.85 -21.41 3.90
N ILE A 50 -9.78 -20.66 3.35
CA ILE A 50 -9.46 -19.58 2.41
C ILE A 50 -8.57 -18.61 3.19
N PHE A 51 -7.26 -18.76 2.99
CA PHE A 51 -6.33 -17.68 3.19
C PHE A 51 -6.73 -16.58 2.21
N CYS A 52 -7.61 -15.68 2.65
CA CYS A 52 -7.76 -14.39 2.05
C CYS A 52 -6.44 -13.66 2.28
N ARG A 53 -5.40 -13.99 1.49
CA ARG A 53 -4.23 -13.13 1.42
C ARG A 53 -4.76 -11.81 0.87
N LYS A 54 -4.93 -10.85 1.77
CA LYS A 54 -5.20 -9.45 1.45
C LYS A 54 -4.31 -9.09 0.28
N ALA A 55 -4.91 -8.64 -0.82
CA ALA A 55 -4.14 -7.99 -1.88
C ALA A 55 -3.24 -6.94 -1.21
N PRO A 56 -1.97 -6.77 -1.63
CA PRO A 56 -1.10 -5.79 -1.03
C PRO A 56 -1.78 -4.45 -1.15
N CYS A 57 -2.21 -3.90 -0.02
CA CYS A 57 -2.53 -2.50 0.06
C CYS A 57 -1.20 -1.75 -0.04
N PRO A 58 -1.07 -0.75 -0.91
CA PRO A 58 0.08 0.13 -0.87
C PRO A 58 0.23 0.67 0.55
N MET A 59 1.46 0.74 1.05
CA MET A 59 1.72 1.22 2.42
C MET A 59 1.17 2.62 2.60
N LYS A 60 0.34 2.80 3.60
CA LYS A 60 -0.36 4.05 3.88
C LYS A 60 0.44 4.90 4.84
N ILE A 61 0.71 6.13 4.44
CA ILE A 61 1.42 7.11 5.26
C ILE A 61 0.48 8.27 5.60
N LEU A 62 0.37 8.58 6.88
CA LEU A 62 -0.26 9.81 7.35
C LEU A 62 0.81 10.90 7.45
N VAL A 63 0.58 12.04 6.84
CA VAL A 63 1.41 13.24 6.94
C VAL A 63 0.62 14.30 7.68
N VAL A 64 1.12 14.74 8.83
CA VAL A 64 0.54 15.81 9.65
C VAL A 64 1.47 17.00 9.54
N GLU A 65 1.10 17.99 8.72
CA GLU A 65 1.93 19.14 8.35
C GLU A 65 1.04 20.33 7.98
N ASP A 66 1.15 21.45 8.68
CA ASP A 66 0.33 22.64 8.47
C ASP A 66 0.78 23.47 7.26
N GLN A 67 2.08 23.44 6.95
CA GLN A 67 2.64 24.19 5.83
C GLN A 67 2.24 23.58 4.48
N LYS A 68 1.32 24.24 3.78
CA LYS A 68 0.74 23.76 2.51
C LYS A 68 1.79 23.39 1.46
N ARG A 69 2.88 24.18 1.35
CA ARG A 69 3.95 23.90 0.37
C ARG A 69 4.68 22.60 0.68
N LEU A 70 5.03 22.39 1.96
CA LEU A 70 5.73 21.19 2.39
C LEU A 70 4.81 19.95 2.35
N GLY A 71 3.56 20.08 2.82
CA GLY A 71 2.58 19.01 2.77
C GLY A 71 2.30 18.52 1.33
N GLN A 72 2.15 19.45 0.37
CA GLN A 72 2.00 19.11 -1.05
C GLN A 72 3.25 18.43 -1.62
N PHE A 73 4.44 18.93 -1.29
CA PHE A 73 5.71 18.32 -1.69
C PHE A 73 5.85 16.91 -1.16
N LEU A 74 5.56 16.67 0.13
CA LEU A 74 5.60 15.35 0.76
C LEU A 74 4.57 14.41 0.12
N LYS A 75 3.33 14.87 -0.02
CA LYS A 75 2.27 14.07 -0.65
C LYS A 75 2.68 13.62 -2.05
N LYS A 76 3.14 14.55 -2.90
CA LYS A 76 3.59 14.26 -4.26
C LYS A 76 4.78 13.31 -4.27
N GLY A 77 5.85 13.63 -3.52
CA GLY A 77 7.08 12.85 -3.51
C GLY A 77 6.88 11.42 -3.00
N LEU A 78 6.09 11.25 -1.94
CA LEU A 78 5.78 9.92 -1.41
C LEU A 78 4.87 9.12 -2.34
N SER A 79 3.86 9.76 -2.98
CA SER A 79 2.99 9.08 -3.94
C SER A 79 3.77 8.62 -5.18
N GLU A 80 4.73 9.40 -5.67
CA GLU A 80 5.63 8.99 -6.76
C GLU A 80 6.46 7.75 -6.41
N HIS A 81 6.65 7.48 -5.10
CA HIS A 81 7.31 6.28 -4.58
C HIS A 81 6.33 5.19 -4.14
N SER A 82 5.09 5.21 -4.66
CA SER A 82 4.07 4.17 -4.45
C SER A 82 3.59 4.02 -3.00
N TYR A 83 3.63 5.10 -2.21
CA TYR A 83 2.94 5.18 -0.93
C TYR A 83 1.56 5.80 -1.14
N THR A 84 0.54 5.30 -0.44
CA THR A 84 -0.75 5.99 -0.32
C THR A 84 -0.65 7.02 0.79
N VAL A 85 -0.84 8.31 0.46
CA VAL A 85 -0.59 9.41 1.39
C VAL A 85 -1.88 10.14 1.73
N THR A 86 -2.23 10.12 3.01
CA THR A 86 -3.22 11.05 3.58
C THR A 86 -2.45 12.21 4.19
N TRP A 87 -2.79 13.44 3.79
CA TRP A 87 -2.19 14.65 4.34
C TRP A 87 -3.25 15.47 5.06
N VAL A 88 -2.97 15.82 6.31
CA VAL A 88 -3.81 16.59 7.22
C VAL A 88 -3.00 17.76 7.80
N GLN A 89 -3.67 18.81 8.25
CA GLN A 89 -3.03 20.09 8.62
C GLN A 89 -3.14 20.44 10.10
N SER A 90 -3.80 19.60 10.91
CA SER A 90 -4.04 19.86 12.34
C SER A 90 -4.02 18.59 13.18
N CYS A 91 -3.86 18.74 14.49
CA CYS A 91 -4.00 17.63 15.43
C CYS A 91 -5.40 17.01 15.40
N SER A 92 -6.45 17.84 15.23
CA SER A 92 -7.82 17.38 15.15
C SER A 92 -8.04 16.47 13.94
N GLU A 93 -7.65 16.94 12.75
CA GLU A 93 -7.74 16.13 11.52
C GLU A 93 -6.92 14.84 11.61
N ALA A 94 -5.77 14.87 12.29
CA ALA A 94 -4.95 13.68 12.49
C ALA A 94 -5.64 12.64 13.39
N ARG A 95 -6.36 13.06 14.43
CA ARG A 95 -7.17 12.16 15.27
C ARG A 95 -8.28 11.51 14.46
N ASP A 96 -9.01 12.29 13.67
CA ASP A 96 -10.10 11.80 12.83
C ASP A 96 -9.58 10.77 11.80
N ALA A 97 -8.47 11.09 11.13
CA ALA A 97 -7.85 10.19 10.15
C ALA A 97 -7.44 8.84 10.77
N LEU A 98 -6.93 8.83 12.01
CA LEU A 98 -6.57 7.58 12.72
C LEU A 98 -7.78 6.79 13.21
N CYS A 99 -8.92 7.44 13.45
CA CYS A 99 -10.17 6.74 13.76
C CYS A 99 -10.72 6.00 12.53
N GLU A 100 -10.56 6.58 11.35
CA GLU A 100 -11.12 6.04 10.10
C GLU A 100 -10.22 4.99 9.43
N THR A 101 -8.90 5.17 9.53
CA THR A 101 -7.96 4.37 8.73
C THR A 101 -6.72 3.99 9.55
N ARG A 102 -6.20 2.79 9.31
CA ARG A 102 -4.87 2.40 9.81
C ARG A 102 -3.79 2.85 8.83
N TYR A 103 -2.69 3.35 9.39
CA TYR A 103 -1.51 3.75 8.64
C TYR A 103 -0.32 2.88 9.02
N ASP A 104 0.59 2.68 8.08
CA ASP A 104 1.82 1.89 8.30
C ASP A 104 2.96 2.76 8.84
N CYS A 105 2.88 4.08 8.66
CA CYS A 105 3.82 5.06 9.21
C CYS A 105 3.14 6.43 9.31
N ILE A 106 3.54 7.21 10.31
CA ILE A 106 3.10 8.60 10.48
C ILE A 106 4.30 9.53 10.41
N LEU A 107 4.16 10.61 9.64
CA LEU A 107 5.07 11.75 9.63
C LEU A 107 4.37 12.90 10.34
N ILE A 108 4.97 13.46 11.39
CA ILE A 108 4.32 14.49 12.18
C ILE A 108 5.24 15.70 12.37
N ASP A 109 4.73 16.90 12.05
CA ASP A 109 5.34 18.15 12.50
C ASP A 109 4.95 18.44 13.95
N LEU A 110 5.81 19.12 14.67
CA LEU A 110 5.56 19.55 16.05
C LEU A 110 4.78 20.87 16.14
N GLY A 111 4.97 21.75 15.16
CA GLY A 111 4.38 23.09 15.15
C GLY A 111 3.01 23.13 14.46
N LEU A 112 1.98 22.51 15.03
CA LEU A 112 0.64 22.48 14.45
C LEU A 112 -0.22 23.64 14.99
N PRO A 113 -1.20 24.14 14.21
CA PRO A 113 -1.97 25.34 14.57
C PRO A 113 -2.87 25.15 15.81
N ASP A 114 -3.26 23.92 16.11
CA ASP A 114 -4.20 23.56 17.16
C ASP A 114 -3.57 22.76 18.31
N GLY A 115 -2.22 22.61 18.32
CA GLY A 115 -1.53 21.91 19.41
C GLY A 115 -0.07 21.57 19.11
N ASP A 116 0.63 21.00 20.10
CA ASP A 116 1.99 20.47 19.91
C ASP A 116 1.94 19.01 19.45
N GLY A 117 2.64 18.69 18.35
CA GLY A 117 2.74 17.32 17.85
C GLY A 117 3.30 16.32 18.86
N LEU A 118 4.12 16.77 19.84
CA LEU A 118 4.58 15.91 20.94
C LEU A 118 3.46 15.49 21.88
N ASP A 119 2.49 16.36 22.13
CA ASP A 119 1.35 16.02 22.97
C ASP A 119 0.42 15.04 22.26
N LEU A 120 0.23 15.21 20.94
CA LEU A 120 -0.50 14.28 20.11
C LEU A 120 0.17 12.89 20.05
N LEU A 121 1.49 12.84 19.89
CA LEU A 121 2.26 11.59 19.96
C LEU A 121 2.09 10.88 21.31
N ARG A 122 2.19 11.63 22.40
CA ARG A 122 2.00 11.11 23.76
C ARG A 122 0.60 10.52 23.95
N GLU A 123 -0.44 11.20 23.44
CA GLU A 123 -1.82 10.73 23.44
C GLU A 123 -1.94 9.40 22.70
N TRP A 124 -1.39 9.30 21.47
CA TRP A 124 -1.41 8.08 20.68
C TRP A 124 -0.72 6.91 21.39
N ARG A 125 0.47 7.12 21.93
CA ARG A 125 1.19 6.04 22.65
C ARG A 125 0.44 5.57 23.90
N ARG A 126 -0.25 6.48 24.60
CA ARG A 126 -1.10 6.10 25.76
C ARG A 126 -2.35 5.33 25.35
N SER A 127 -2.88 5.56 24.17
CA SER A 127 -4.02 4.79 23.63
C SER A 127 -3.62 3.43 23.03
N GLY A 128 -2.34 3.07 23.09
CA GLY A 128 -1.84 1.79 22.59
C GLY A 128 -1.50 1.78 21.09
N PHE A 129 -1.40 2.95 20.47
CA PHE A 129 -0.94 3.08 19.10
C PHE A 129 0.57 2.79 19.01
N ASN A 130 0.96 1.81 18.21
CA ASN A 130 2.34 1.30 18.12
C ASN A 130 2.97 1.44 16.73
N GLU A 131 2.24 1.97 15.77
CA GLU A 131 2.76 2.21 14.42
C GLU A 131 3.91 3.22 14.44
N PRO A 132 4.89 3.12 13.52
CA PRO A 132 6.05 4.01 13.49
C PRO A 132 5.66 5.47 13.31
N VAL A 133 6.28 6.32 14.11
CA VAL A 133 6.14 7.78 14.01
C VAL A 133 7.50 8.40 13.78
N LEU A 134 7.63 9.14 12.68
CA LEU A 134 8.77 10.00 12.36
C LEU A 134 8.41 11.46 12.57
N ILE A 135 9.13 12.12 13.46
CA ILE A 135 8.96 13.55 13.68
C ILE A 135 9.72 14.34 12.59
N LEU A 136 9.02 15.29 11.97
CA LEU A 136 9.61 16.28 11.05
C LEU A 136 9.53 17.64 11.74
N SER A 137 10.65 18.28 12.09
CA SER A 137 10.57 19.53 12.83
C SER A 137 11.71 20.50 12.54
N ALA A 138 11.42 21.80 12.63
CA ALA A 138 12.42 22.85 12.63
C ALA A 138 13.17 22.99 13.99
N ARG A 139 12.70 22.29 15.03
CA ARG A 139 13.37 22.24 16.34
C ARG A 139 14.55 21.26 16.20
N ASP A 140 15.77 21.77 16.07
CA ASP A 140 16.99 21.00 15.84
C ASP A 140 17.83 20.78 17.11
N ALA A 141 17.44 21.39 18.23
CA ALA A 141 18.12 21.23 19.50
C ALA A 141 18.17 19.74 19.92
N VAL A 142 19.32 19.30 20.40
CA VAL A 142 19.53 17.91 20.86
C VAL A 142 18.48 17.50 21.89
N GLN A 143 18.11 18.42 22.78
CA GLN A 143 17.10 18.20 23.81
C GLN A 143 15.71 17.93 23.25
N ASP A 144 15.30 18.61 22.18
CA ASP A 144 14.01 18.39 21.53
C ASP A 144 13.97 17.01 20.87
N ARG A 145 15.07 16.60 20.24
CA ARG A 145 15.19 15.26 19.65
C ARG A 145 15.10 14.15 20.70
N ILE A 146 15.84 14.31 21.82
CA ILE A 146 15.79 13.36 22.94
C ILE A 146 14.35 13.27 23.46
N ARG A 147 13.72 14.41 23.71
CA ARG A 147 12.33 14.47 24.20
C ARG A 147 11.34 13.79 23.25
N GLY A 148 11.47 14.01 21.93
CA GLY A 148 10.63 13.35 20.93
C GLY A 148 10.77 11.83 20.96
N LEU A 149 12.00 11.33 21.02
CA LEU A 149 12.29 9.89 21.08
C LEU A 149 11.83 9.27 22.41
N ASP A 150 12.06 9.93 23.54
CA ASP A 150 11.60 9.46 24.86
C ASP A 150 10.07 9.40 24.97
N LEU A 151 9.35 10.24 24.24
CA LEU A 151 7.89 10.21 24.14
C LEU A 151 7.36 9.11 23.22
N GLY A 152 8.25 8.39 22.56
CA GLY A 152 7.90 7.23 21.75
C GLY A 152 7.89 7.46 20.24
N ALA A 153 8.53 8.54 19.75
CA ALA A 153 8.87 8.61 18.32
C ALA A 153 9.92 7.57 17.97
N ASP A 154 9.82 6.97 16.80
CA ASP A 154 10.74 5.95 16.33
C ASP A 154 11.95 6.53 15.62
N ASP A 155 11.84 7.76 15.08
CA ASP A 155 12.94 8.53 14.52
C ASP A 155 12.60 10.03 14.48
N TYR A 156 13.60 10.87 14.22
CA TYR A 156 13.49 12.32 14.18
C TYR A 156 14.31 12.87 13.01
N LEU A 157 13.69 13.71 12.18
CA LEU A 157 14.30 14.34 11.00
C LEU A 157 14.19 15.86 11.08
N PRO A 158 15.30 16.58 11.31
CA PRO A 158 15.29 18.04 11.33
C PRO A 158 14.99 18.62 9.95
N LYS A 159 14.25 19.73 9.91
CA LYS A 159 14.08 20.57 8.71
C LYS A 159 15.26 21.55 8.61
N PRO A 160 15.85 21.78 7.42
CA PRO A 160 15.48 21.24 6.11
C PRO A 160 16.08 19.83 5.85
N PHE A 161 15.37 19.01 5.10
CA PHE A 161 15.77 17.64 4.72
C PHE A 161 15.60 17.39 3.23
N SER A 162 16.28 16.38 2.70
CA SER A 162 16.03 15.89 1.33
C SER A 162 14.94 14.83 1.31
N LEU A 163 14.26 14.70 0.15
CA LEU A 163 13.26 13.63 -0.03
C LEU A 163 13.89 12.24 0.09
N GLU A 164 15.12 12.08 -0.42
CA GLU A 164 15.87 10.82 -0.37
C GLU A 164 16.17 10.40 1.08
N GLU A 165 16.55 11.34 1.94
CA GLU A 165 16.77 11.07 3.37
C GLU A 165 15.47 10.65 4.05
N LEU A 166 14.38 11.39 3.82
CA LEU A 166 13.07 11.05 4.35
C LEU A 166 12.66 9.63 3.94
N LEU A 167 12.78 9.29 2.65
CA LEU A 167 12.46 7.96 2.13
C LEU A 167 13.33 6.85 2.74
N ALA A 168 14.61 7.11 2.96
CA ALA A 168 15.51 6.16 3.61
C ALA A 168 15.08 5.86 5.05
N ARG A 169 14.67 6.90 5.81
CA ARG A 169 14.18 6.76 7.17
C ARG A 169 12.85 6.02 7.24
N ILE A 170 11.89 6.37 6.38
CA ILE A 170 10.61 5.65 6.26
C ILE A 170 10.85 4.17 6.01
N ARG A 171 11.70 3.82 5.03
CA ARG A 171 12.05 2.41 4.76
C ARG A 171 12.66 1.71 5.98
N SER A 172 13.51 2.40 6.74
CA SER A 172 14.11 1.84 7.95
C SER A 172 13.07 1.56 9.03
N LEU A 173 12.11 2.46 9.21
CA LEU A 173 11.03 2.32 10.20
C LEU A 173 10.10 1.16 9.84
N LEU A 174 9.63 1.13 8.60
CA LEU A 174 8.77 0.05 8.11
C LEU A 174 9.44 -1.33 8.21
N ARG A 175 10.75 -1.42 7.97
CA ARG A 175 11.53 -2.66 8.12
C ARG A 175 11.56 -3.19 9.56
N ARG A 176 11.61 -2.31 10.57
CA ARG A 176 11.62 -2.73 11.99
C ARG A 176 10.31 -3.38 12.42
N GLN A 177 9.19 -2.97 11.85
CA GLN A 177 7.87 -3.59 12.12
C GLN A 177 7.67 -4.92 11.39
N ALA A 178 8.34 -5.11 10.27
CA ALA A 178 8.23 -6.33 9.48
C ALA A 178 8.99 -7.50 10.14
N THR A 179 8.49 -7.97 11.27
CA THR A 179 9.03 -9.14 12.00
C THR A 179 8.69 -10.47 11.33
N THR A 180 8.11 -10.51 10.15
CA THR A 180 7.70 -11.75 9.49
C THR A 180 7.99 -11.76 7.99
N LYS A 181 8.23 -12.95 7.49
CA LYS A 181 8.61 -13.43 6.15
C LYS A 181 7.91 -12.80 4.91
N GLU A 182 7.08 -11.78 5.09
CA GLU A 182 6.26 -11.22 4.01
C GLU A 182 6.87 -10.00 3.29
N THR A 183 8.05 -9.54 3.74
CA THR A 183 8.73 -8.37 3.13
C THR A 183 9.50 -8.72 1.88
N VAL A 184 9.76 -10.00 1.65
CA VAL A 184 10.44 -10.49 0.46
C VAL A 184 9.51 -11.41 -0.30
N LEU A 185 9.23 -11.03 -1.55
CA LEU A 185 8.46 -11.84 -2.48
C LEU A 185 9.41 -12.56 -3.43
N GLU A 186 9.16 -13.85 -3.63
CA GLU A 186 9.96 -14.66 -4.56
C GLU A 186 9.07 -15.42 -5.52
N HIS A 187 9.39 -15.35 -6.81
CA HIS A 187 8.72 -16.12 -7.85
C HIS A 187 9.63 -16.30 -9.06
N ARG A 188 9.87 -17.54 -9.49
CA ARG A 188 10.65 -17.89 -10.70
C ARG A 188 12.02 -17.20 -10.79
N GLY A 189 12.75 -17.15 -9.69
CA GLY A 189 14.07 -16.50 -9.62
C GLY A 189 14.03 -14.97 -9.51
N ILE A 190 12.85 -14.37 -9.54
CA ILE A 190 12.65 -12.97 -9.20
C ILE A 190 12.51 -12.88 -7.68
N ARG A 191 13.31 -12.04 -7.05
CA ARG A 191 13.25 -11.73 -5.63
C ARG A 191 13.08 -10.23 -5.47
N VAL A 192 12.03 -9.83 -4.78
CA VAL A 192 11.70 -8.43 -4.51
C VAL A 192 11.70 -8.20 -3.01
N ASP A 193 12.52 -7.29 -2.55
CA ASP A 193 12.46 -6.76 -1.19
C ASP A 193 11.57 -5.50 -1.22
N LEU A 194 10.38 -5.62 -0.64
CA LEU A 194 9.39 -4.55 -0.64
C LEU A 194 9.82 -3.34 0.19
N LEU A 195 10.63 -3.57 1.24
CA LEU A 195 11.10 -2.51 2.13
C LEU A 195 12.31 -1.79 1.57
N ALA A 196 13.31 -2.56 1.10
CA ALA A 196 14.48 -1.99 0.45
C ALA A 196 14.16 -1.47 -0.95
N ARG A 197 12.98 -1.84 -1.52
CA ARG A 197 12.57 -1.56 -2.91
C ARG A 197 13.62 -2.01 -3.92
N THR A 198 14.21 -3.16 -3.68
CA THR A 198 15.20 -3.77 -4.57
C THR A 198 14.63 -5.00 -5.25
N VAL A 199 15.03 -5.20 -6.50
CA VAL A 199 14.66 -6.36 -7.31
C VAL A 199 15.91 -7.06 -7.77
N THR A 200 15.94 -8.38 -7.63
CA THR A 200 16.95 -9.22 -8.23
C THR A 200 16.28 -10.31 -9.07
N HIS A 201 16.90 -10.69 -10.19
CA HIS A 201 16.45 -11.79 -11.03
C HIS A 201 17.64 -12.76 -11.21
N HIS A 202 17.46 -14.01 -10.77
CA HIS A 202 18.53 -15.01 -10.68
C HIS A 202 19.80 -14.49 -9.98
N GLY A 203 19.63 -13.65 -8.93
CA GLY A 203 20.72 -13.07 -8.16
C GLY A 203 21.33 -11.79 -8.73
N ALA A 204 21.04 -11.43 -9.98
CA ALA A 204 21.49 -10.19 -10.59
C ALA A 204 20.53 -9.03 -10.25
N PRO A 205 21.01 -7.84 -9.86
CA PRO A 205 20.16 -6.69 -9.57
C PRO A 205 19.48 -6.19 -10.86
N VAL A 206 18.19 -5.82 -10.73
CA VAL A 206 17.40 -5.27 -11.82
C VAL A 206 16.89 -3.90 -11.41
N GLU A 207 17.33 -2.87 -12.12
CA GLU A 207 16.87 -1.50 -11.89
C GLU A 207 15.44 -1.31 -12.40
N MET A 208 14.58 -0.78 -11.54
CA MET A 208 13.18 -0.51 -11.85
C MET A 208 12.78 0.89 -11.44
N THR A 209 11.98 1.53 -12.28
CA THR A 209 11.28 2.75 -11.88
C THR A 209 10.20 2.42 -10.83
N SER A 210 9.74 3.42 -10.08
CA SER A 210 8.73 3.23 -9.04
C SER A 210 7.45 2.57 -9.56
N ARG A 211 7.02 2.90 -10.79
CA ARG A 211 5.83 2.31 -11.43
C ARG A 211 6.04 0.88 -11.92
N GLU A 212 7.23 0.58 -12.45
CA GLU A 212 7.60 -0.80 -12.83
C GLU A 212 7.66 -1.70 -11.58
N PHE A 213 8.20 -1.17 -10.48
CA PHE A 213 8.25 -1.87 -9.20
C PHE A 213 6.83 -2.15 -8.67
N ALA A 214 5.95 -1.15 -8.64
CA ALA A 214 4.57 -1.32 -8.21
C ALA A 214 3.80 -2.32 -9.08
N LEU A 215 4.02 -2.30 -10.40
CA LEU A 215 3.42 -3.26 -11.32
C LEU A 215 3.91 -4.68 -11.04
N LEU A 216 5.21 -4.88 -10.83
CA LEU A 216 5.79 -6.17 -10.48
C LEU A 216 5.26 -6.68 -9.14
N GLU A 217 5.15 -5.82 -8.13
CA GLU A 217 4.58 -6.13 -6.82
C GLU A 217 3.15 -6.64 -6.94
N VAL A 218 2.29 -5.95 -7.72
CA VAL A 218 0.91 -6.38 -7.99
C VAL A 218 0.86 -7.78 -8.58
N PHE A 219 1.75 -8.10 -9.52
CA PHE A 219 1.81 -9.44 -10.12
C PHE A 219 2.33 -10.51 -9.17
N LEU A 220 3.37 -10.23 -8.39
CA LEU A 220 3.93 -11.19 -7.44
C LEU A 220 2.92 -11.60 -6.37
N HIS A 221 2.18 -10.65 -5.85
CA HIS A 221 1.12 -10.94 -4.88
C HIS A 221 -0.06 -11.72 -5.47
N ASN A 222 -0.20 -11.72 -6.79
CA ASN A 222 -1.26 -12.41 -7.51
C ASN A 222 -0.70 -13.44 -8.51
N ALA A 223 0.47 -13.98 -8.23
CA ALA A 223 1.10 -14.98 -9.10
C ALA A 223 0.14 -16.15 -9.37
N GLY A 224 0.06 -16.59 -10.62
CA GLY A 224 -0.85 -17.61 -11.07
C GLY A 224 -2.29 -17.14 -11.34
N ARG A 225 -2.65 -15.89 -11.02
CA ARG A 225 -3.99 -15.36 -11.28
C ARG A 225 -4.03 -14.43 -12.49
N VAL A 226 -5.15 -14.44 -13.19
CA VAL A 226 -5.42 -13.49 -14.26
C VAL A 226 -5.88 -12.17 -13.64
N LEU A 227 -5.20 -11.09 -13.97
CA LEU A 227 -5.53 -9.74 -13.51
C LEU A 227 -6.16 -8.94 -14.65
N PRO A 228 -7.42 -8.49 -14.49
CA PRO A 228 -8.04 -7.56 -15.45
C PRO A 228 -7.27 -6.27 -15.59
N ARG A 229 -7.28 -5.68 -16.80
CA ARG A 229 -6.58 -4.41 -17.07
C ARG A 229 -7.03 -3.28 -16.15
N THR A 230 -8.34 -3.16 -15.92
CA THR A 230 -8.95 -2.18 -15.02
C THR A 230 -8.39 -2.28 -13.62
N LEU A 231 -8.34 -3.48 -13.04
CA LEU A 231 -7.82 -3.73 -11.70
C LEU A 231 -6.33 -3.38 -11.58
N ILE A 232 -5.52 -3.66 -12.62
CA ILE A 232 -4.10 -3.28 -12.63
C ILE A 232 -3.98 -1.75 -12.68
N CYS A 233 -4.76 -1.09 -13.54
CA CYS A 233 -4.73 0.36 -13.69
C CYS A 233 -5.16 1.07 -12.39
N GLU A 234 -6.25 0.65 -11.76
CA GLU A 234 -6.73 1.19 -10.50
C GLU A 234 -5.68 1.10 -9.38
N LYS A 235 -4.94 -0.03 -9.32
CA LYS A 235 -3.92 -0.24 -8.30
C LYS A 235 -2.65 0.60 -8.49
N ILE A 236 -2.33 1.01 -9.72
CA ILE A 236 -1.06 1.67 -10.03
C ILE A 236 -1.22 3.17 -10.24
N TRP A 237 -2.37 3.62 -10.76
CA TRP A 237 -2.57 5.02 -11.15
C TRP A 237 -3.60 5.79 -10.32
N GLU A 238 -4.21 5.20 -9.27
CA GLU A 238 -5.13 5.86 -8.30
C GLU A 238 -6.22 6.79 -8.89
N SER A 239 -6.34 6.90 -10.22
CA SER A 239 -7.28 7.80 -10.86
C SER A 239 -8.37 7.04 -11.62
N HIS A 240 -9.62 7.37 -11.30
CA HIS A 240 -10.82 6.76 -11.86
C HIS A 240 -11.12 7.15 -13.32
N TYR A 241 -10.33 8.01 -13.96
CA TYR A 241 -10.65 8.51 -15.30
C TYR A 241 -9.43 8.53 -16.22
N ASP A 242 -9.59 7.92 -17.39
CA ASP A 242 -8.74 8.02 -18.59
C ASP A 242 -7.24 7.68 -18.44
N VAL A 243 -6.93 6.59 -17.77
CA VAL A 243 -5.62 5.97 -18.02
C VAL A 243 -5.69 5.37 -19.43
N ASP A 244 -4.97 5.99 -20.35
CA ASP A 244 -4.79 5.48 -21.70
C ASP A 244 -4.40 4.00 -21.60
N THR A 245 -5.26 3.07 -22.06
CA THR A 245 -5.06 1.64 -21.93
C THR A 245 -3.73 1.17 -22.52
N ASN A 246 -3.15 1.98 -23.41
CA ASN A 246 -1.85 1.77 -24.01
C ASN A 246 -0.70 1.94 -22.99
N LEU A 247 -0.88 2.74 -21.92
CA LEU A 247 0.16 2.97 -20.93
C LEU A 247 0.53 1.68 -20.17
N LEU A 248 -0.46 0.86 -19.82
CA LEU A 248 -0.21 -0.44 -19.19
C LEU A 248 0.61 -1.36 -20.10
N ASP A 249 0.32 -1.38 -21.40
CA ASP A 249 1.05 -2.20 -22.37
C ASP A 249 2.53 -1.80 -22.48
N VAL A 250 2.81 -0.50 -22.39
CA VAL A 250 4.18 0.03 -22.37
C VAL A 250 4.93 -0.47 -21.13
N TYR A 251 4.30 -0.40 -19.94
CA TYR A 251 4.94 -0.90 -18.72
C TYR A 251 5.09 -2.42 -18.71
N MET A 252 4.12 -3.16 -19.24
CA MET A 252 4.23 -4.60 -19.42
C MET A 252 5.37 -5.00 -20.36
N SER A 253 5.55 -4.24 -21.45
CA SER A 253 6.68 -4.44 -22.36
C SER A 253 8.02 -4.19 -21.67
N LYS A 254 8.13 -3.12 -20.86
CA LYS A 254 9.34 -2.83 -20.08
C LYS A 254 9.67 -3.91 -19.05
N LEU A 255 8.66 -4.42 -18.33
CA LEU A 255 8.86 -5.53 -17.40
C LEU A 255 9.36 -6.79 -18.09
N ARG A 256 8.78 -7.12 -19.24
CA ARG A 256 9.24 -8.26 -20.05
C ARG A 256 10.69 -8.09 -20.47
N MET A 257 11.07 -6.95 -21.02
CA MET A 257 12.46 -6.70 -21.41
C MET A 257 13.45 -6.87 -20.26
N LYS A 258 13.05 -6.52 -19.02
CA LYS A 258 13.92 -6.60 -17.85
C LYS A 258 13.97 -7.98 -17.20
N LEU A 259 12.90 -8.76 -17.30
CA LEU A 259 12.73 -10.00 -16.53
C LEU A 259 12.64 -11.26 -17.42
N GLU A 260 12.26 -11.14 -18.69
CA GLU A 260 12.16 -12.28 -19.61
C GLU A 260 13.39 -12.36 -20.48
N SER A 261 14.36 -13.19 -20.08
CA SER A 261 15.60 -13.44 -20.86
C SER A 261 15.40 -14.50 -21.94
N ASP A 262 14.42 -15.40 -21.77
CA ASP A 262 14.14 -16.52 -22.66
C ASP A 262 12.69 -16.46 -23.18
N PRO A 263 12.49 -16.21 -24.48
CA PRO A 263 11.14 -16.19 -25.06
C PRO A 263 10.37 -17.53 -24.92
N ALA A 264 11.09 -18.64 -24.74
CA ALA A 264 10.48 -19.96 -24.55
C ALA A 264 9.90 -20.16 -23.14
N LYS A 265 10.29 -19.29 -22.18
CA LYS A 265 9.87 -19.35 -20.77
C LYS A 265 9.29 -18.02 -20.31
N PRO A 266 8.16 -17.59 -20.88
CA PRO A 266 7.59 -16.30 -20.50
C PRO A 266 7.20 -16.29 -19.02
N ILE A 267 7.40 -15.16 -18.36
CA ILE A 267 6.98 -14.91 -16.98
C ILE A 267 5.57 -14.32 -16.99
N PHE A 268 5.26 -13.49 -18.00
CA PHE A 268 3.98 -12.82 -18.13
C PHE A 268 3.22 -13.29 -19.37
N LYS A 269 2.01 -13.77 -19.19
CA LYS A 269 1.07 -14.15 -20.25
C LYS A 269 0.05 -13.04 -20.49
N THR A 270 -0.18 -12.68 -21.75
CA THR A 270 -1.28 -11.80 -22.15
C THR A 270 -2.51 -12.64 -22.49
N LEU A 271 -3.63 -12.33 -21.84
CA LEU A 271 -4.93 -12.88 -22.21
C LEU A 271 -5.70 -11.78 -22.95
N ARG A 272 -5.82 -11.95 -24.26
CA ARG A 272 -6.47 -10.95 -25.13
C ARG A 272 -7.90 -10.67 -24.66
N GLY A 273 -8.26 -9.38 -24.55
CA GLY A 273 -9.58 -8.94 -24.10
C GLY A 273 -9.82 -9.07 -22.59
N VAL A 274 -8.92 -9.69 -21.81
CA VAL A 274 -9.09 -9.89 -20.36
C VAL A 274 -8.03 -9.13 -19.57
N GLY A 275 -6.75 -9.42 -19.79
CA GLY A 275 -5.69 -8.80 -19.00
C GLY A 275 -4.38 -9.57 -19.05
N TYR A 276 -3.69 -9.64 -17.92
CA TYR A 276 -2.37 -10.24 -17.80
C TYR A 276 -2.30 -11.23 -16.64
N GLN A 277 -1.40 -12.19 -16.76
CA GLN A 277 -1.13 -13.20 -15.74
C GLN A 277 0.37 -13.37 -15.58
N MET A 278 0.87 -13.42 -14.36
CA MET A 278 2.20 -13.92 -14.02
C MET A 278 2.11 -15.44 -13.86
N ILE A 279 2.91 -16.19 -14.62
CA ILE A 279 2.83 -17.65 -14.71
C ILE A 279 3.77 -18.27 -13.66
#